data_ac3c45769a3aa337c16c0d8768245255
#
_entry.id   ac3c45769a3aa337c16c0d8768245255
#
_cell.length_a   1.000
_cell.length_b   1.000
_cell.length_c   1.000
_cell.angle_alpha   90.00
_cell.angle_beta   90.00
_cell.angle_gamma   90.00
#
_symmetry.space_group_name_H-M   'P 1'
#
loop_
_entity.id
_entity.type
_entity.pdbx_description
1 polymer ?
#
loop_
_entity_poly.entity_id
_entity_poly.type
_entity_poly.pdbx_seq_one_letter_code
_entity_poly.pdbx_strand_id
1 'polypeptide(L)'
;MYSFEEVERFDPEVAAAMDKETNRQRDNIELIASENLVSKAVMAAMGSTLTNKYAEGYPGKRYYGGCEYVDIVEDLARDRAMKLFDCTYANVQPHSGAQANMTVFFALLQP
;
A
#
# COMPACT_ATOMS: atom_id res chain seq x y z
N MET A 1 -12.80 -9.40 -11.41
CA MET A 1 -12.10 -9.18 -10.13
C MET A 1 -10.98 -10.21 -10.06
N TYR A 2 -9.76 -9.81 -9.77
CA TYR A 2 -8.66 -10.76 -9.62
C TYR A 2 -8.91 -11.61 -8.39
N SER A 3 -8.77 -12.93 -8.52
CA SER A 3 -9.11 -13.87 -7.46
C SER A 3 -7.94 -14.81 -7.16
N PHE A 4 -8.03 -15.51 -6.04
CA PHE A 4 -7.07 -16.54 -5.66
C PHE A 4 -7.02 -17.66 -6.72
N GLU A 5 -8.15 -17.99 -7.33
CA GLU A 5 -8.25 -19.02 -8.37
C GLU A 5 -7.42 -18.66 -9.62
N GLU A 6 -7.25 -17.38 -9.93
CA GLU A 6 -6.36 -16.97 -11.01
C GLU A 6 -4.89 -17.28 -10.68
N VAL A 7 -4.47 -17.05 -9.43
CA VAL A 7 -3.10 -17.41 -9.00
C VAL A 7 -2.92 -18.93 -9.03
N GLU A 8 -3.88 -19.68 -8.52
CA GLU A 8 -3.84 -21.16 -8.50
C GLU A 8 -3.73 -21.75 -9.91
N ARG A 9 -4.43 -21.15 -10.87
CA ARG A 9 -4.39 -21.59 -12.27
C ARG A 9 -3.04 -21.34 -12.94
N PHE A 10 -2.38 -20.23 -12.64
CA PHE A 10 -1.13 -19.83 -13.31
C PHE A 10 0.12 -20.24 -12.54
N ASP A 11 0.06 -20.24 -11.22
CA ASP A 11 1.18 -20.60 -10.35
C ASP A 11 0.68 -21.35 -9.10
N PRO A 12 0.46 -22.65 -9.22
CA PRO A 12 -0.05 -23.46 -8.12
C PRO A 12 0.92 -23.56 -6.94
N GLU A 13 2.23 -23.37 -7.15
CA GLU A 13 3.21 -23.39 -6.06
C GLU A 13 3.08 -22.15 -5.18
N VAL A 14 2.92 -20.98 -5.80
CA VAL A 14 2.65 -19.72 -5.09
C VAL A 14 1.28 -19.78 -4.39
N ALA A 15 0.24 -20.27 -5.07
CA ALA A 15 -1.09 -20.42 -4.47
C ALA A 15 -1.06 -21.33 -3.24
N ALA A 16 -0.35 -22.46 -3.30
CA ALA A 16 -0.19 -23.36 -2.16
C ALA A 16 0.57 -22.70 -0.98
N ALA A 17 1.54 -21.83 -1.27
CA ALA A 17 2.24 -21.06 -0.24
C ALA A 17 1.31 -20.01 0.40
N MET A 18 0.49 -19.32 -0.39
CA MET A 18 -0.50 -18.35 0.09
C MET A 18 -1.56 -19.01 0.99
N ASP A 19 -2.03 -20.19 0.63
CA ASP A 19 -2.98 -20.94 1.45
C ASP A 19 -2.37 -21.36 2.79
N LYS A 20 -1.15 -21.89 2.78
CA LYS A 20 -0.41 -22.21 4.00
C LYS A 20 -0.22 -21.01 4.91
N GLU A 21 0.12 -19.84 4.35
CA GLU A 21 0.26 -18.61 5.11
C GLU A 21 -1.08 -18.15 5.69
N THR A 22 -2.16 -18.24 4.92
CA THR A 22 -3.51 -17.95 5.41
C THR A 22 -3.88 -18.79 6.62
N ASN A 23 -3.58 -20.09 6.56
CA ASN A 23 -3.83 -21.01 7.67
C ASN A 23 -2.91 -20.72 8.86
N ARG A 24 -1.62 -20.42 8.63
CA ARG A 24 -0.71 -19.98 9.68
C ARG A 24 -1.26 -18.78 10.44
N GLN A 25 -1.74 -17.76 9.74
CA GLN A 25 -2.30 -16.55 10.36
C GLN A 25 -3.58 -16.82 11.14
N ARG A 26 -4.37 -17.80 10.75
CA ARG A 26 -5.57 -18.21 11.51
C ARG A 26 -5.25 -19.00 12.77
N ASP A 27 -4.23 -19.85 12.70
CA ASP A 27 -3.95 -20.84 13.73
C ASP A 27 -2.97 -20.36 14.79
N ASN A 28 -2.27 -19.24 14.51
CA ASN A 28 -1.27 -18.70 15.42
C ASN A 28 -1.65 -17.30 15.92
N ILE A 29 -1.25 -16.99 17.13
CA ILE A 29 -1.34 -15.65 17.69
C ILE A 29 -0.10 -14.88 17.28
N GLU A 30 -0.29 -13.78 16.53
CA GLU A 30 0.80 -12.89 16.16
C GLU A 30 1.16 -11.95 17.32
N LEU A 31 2.43 -12.00 17.73
CA LEU A 31 2.95 -11.21 18.85
C LEU A 31 3.95 -10.15 18.41
N ILE A 32 4.17 -9.98 17.11
CA ILE A 32 5.06 -8.93 16.58
C ILE A 32 4.27 -7.62 16.53
N ALA A 33 4.63 -6.67 17.40
CA ALA A 33 3.90 -5.41 17.57
C ALA A 33 3.84 -4.52 16.31
N SER A 34 4.73 -4.70 15.35
CA SER A 34 4.77 -3.97 14.08
C SER A 34 3.91 -4.60 12.97
N GLU A 35 3.35 -5.79 13.19
CA GLU A 35 2.48 -6.44 12.21
C GLU A 35 1.02 -6.04 12.42
N ASN A 36 0.25 -6.03 11.34
CA ASN A 36 -1.17 -5.73 11.34
C ASN A 36 -1.92 -6.64 10.36
N LEU A 37 -3.13 -7.03 10.74
CA LEU A 37 -4.04 -7.75 9.86
C LEU A 37 -4.91 -6.74 9.09
N VAL A 38 -4.61 -6.56 7.82
CA VAL A 38 -5.35 -5.62 6.97
C VAL A 38 -6.71 -6.18 6.56
N SER A 39 -7.67 -5.29 6.32
CA SER A 39 -9.00 -5.68 5.84
C SER A 39 -8.95 -6.25 4.41
N LYS A 40 -9.95 -7.05 4.07
CA LYS A 40 -10.14 -7.53 2.69
C LYS A 40 -10.23 -6.39 1.67
N ALA A 41 -10.79 -5.24 2.07
CA ALA A 41 -10.89 -4.06 1.22
C ALA A 41 -9.51 -3.47 0.88
N VAL A 42 -8.59 -3.43 1.85
CA VAL A 42 -7.20 -2.99 1.60
C VAL A 42 -6.50 -3.94 0.63
N MET A 43 -6.59 -5.25 0.86
CA MET A 43 -6.01 -6.25 -0.04
C MET A 43 -6.58 -6.15 -1.46
N ALA A 44 -7.88 -5.96 -1.61
CA ALA A 44 -8.53 -5.81 -2.91
C ALA A 44 -8.10 -4.51 -3.63
N ALA A 45 -7.91 -3.42 -2.91
CA ALA A 45 -7.43 -2.17 -3.49
C ALA A 45 -5.98 -2.30 -3.97
N MET A 46 -5.10 -2.93 -3.19
CA MET A 46 -3.71 -3.18 -3.58
C MET A 46 -3.58 -4.08 -4.81
N GLY A 47 -4.43 -5.08 -4.95
CA GLY A 47 -4.47 -6.00 -6.10
C GLY A 47 -5.36 -5.53 -7.25
N SER A 48 -5.72 -4.26 -7.30
CA SER A 48 -6.57 -3.70 -8.35
C SER A 48 -5.77 -3.26 -9.58
N THR A 49 -6.48 -2.79 -10.62
CA THR A 49 -5.88 -2.22 -11.84
C THR A 49 -5.00 -0.99 -11.59
N LEU A 50 -5.15 -0.33 -10.44
CA LEU A 50 -4.27 0.76 -10.02
C LEU A 50 -2.80 0.33 -9.95
N THR A 51 -2.53 -0.94 -9.67
CA THR A 51 -1.18 -1.54 -9.68
C THR A 51 -0.46 -1.38 -11.01
N ASN A 52 -1.18 -1.29 -12.12
CA ASN A 52 -0.62 -1.16 -13.47
C ASN A 52 -0.18 0.27 -13.80
N LYS A 53 -0.60 1.26 -13.01
CA LYS A 53 -0.37 2.67 -13.36
C LYS A 53 0.90 3.21 -12.72
N TYR A 54 1.83 3.57 -13.56
CA TYR A 54 3.01 4.36 -13.17
C TYR A 54 2.60 5.83 -12.98
N ALA A 55 2.80 6.40 -11.76
CA ALA A 55 2.29 7.71 -11.37
C ALA A 55 3.37 8.59 -10.74
N GLU A 56 4.50 8.70 -11.41
CA GLU A 56 5.63 9.54 -10.98
C GLU A 56 5.23 11.03 -10.94
N GLY A 57 5.65 11.72 -9.89
CA GLY A 57 5.24 13.09 -9.60
C GLY A 57 4.16 13.14 -8.53
N TYR A 58 3.36 14.21 -8.52
CA TYR A 58 2.29 14.45 -7.52
C TYR A 58 0.94 14.67 -8.21
N PRO A 59 -0.19 14.55 -7.53
CA PRO A 59 -1.50 14.83 -8.09
C PRO A 59 -1.54 16.19 -8.81
N GLY A 60 -2.04 16.18 -10.04
CA GLY A 60 -2.08 17.36 -10.90
C GLY A 60 -0.73 17.82 -11.48
N LYS A 61 0.37 17.16 -11.11
CA LYS A 61 1.74 17.46 -11.56
C LYS A 61 2.51 16.18 -11.85
N ARG A 62 1.95 15.33 -12.70
CA ARG A 62 2.55 14.06 -13.10
C ARG A 62 3.47 14.23 -14.30
N TYR A 63 4.47 13.35 -14.40
CA TYR A 63 5.34 13.31 -15.59
C TYR A 63 4.68 12.63 -16.78
N TYR A 64 3.62 11.83 -16.54
CA TYR A 64 2.94 11.03 -17.55
C TYR A 64 1.44 11.25 -17.51
N GLY A 65 0.77 11.04 -18.65
CA GLY A 65 -0.68 11.07 -18.76
C GLY A 65 -1.38 9.85 -18.14
N GLY A 66 -2.71 9.91 -18.05
CA GLY A 66 -3.54 8.82 -17.56
C GLY A 66 -3.54 8.67 -16.04
N CYS A 67 -3.25 9.74 -15.30
CA CYS A 67 -3.16 9.72 -13.84
C CYS A 67 -4.39 10.29 -13.14
N GLU A 68 -5.42 10.67 -13.87
CA GLU A 68 -6.63 11.32 -13.35
C GLU A 68 -7.31 10.53 -12.22
N TYR A 69 -7.28 9.21 -12.27
CA TYR A 69 -7.92 8.36 -11.24
C TYR A 69 -6.97 8.01 -10.09
N VAL A 70 -5.69 7.81 -10.35
CA VAL A 70 -4.71 7.62 -9.26
C VAL A 70 -4.51 8.91 -8.48
N ASP A 71 -4.66 10.07 -9.09
CA ASP A 71 -4.66 11.38 -8.42
C ASP A 71 -5.79 11.45 -7.38
N ILE A 72 -7.00 11.04 -7.76
CA ILE A 72 -8.13 10.99 -6.82
C ILE A 72 -7.82 10.09 -5.62
N VAL A 73 -7.23 8.92 -5.86
CA VAL A 73 -6.90 7.98 -4.77
C VAL A 73 -5.82 8.56 -3.85
N GLU A 74 -4.78 9.18 -4.41
CA GLU A 74 -3.72 9.80 -3.62
C GLU A 74 -4.24 11.00 -2.82
N ASP A 75 -5.06 11.87 -3.41
CA ASP A 75 -5.69 13.00 -2.71
C ASP A 75 -6.60 12.53 -1.57
N LEU A 76 -7.43 11.51 -1.79
CA LEU A 76 -8.23 10.90 -0.73
C LEU A 76 -7.37 10.33 0.41
N ALA A 77 -6.25 9.69 0.09
CA ALA A 77 -5.33 9.17 1.10
C ALA A 77 -4.70 10.28 1.93
N ARG A 78 -4.24 11.36 1.28
CA ARG A 78 -3.69 12.54 1.94
C ARG A 78 -4.71 13.22 2.85
N ASP A 79 -5.91 13.47 2.35
CA ASP A 79 -6.98 14.12 3.11
C ASP A 79 -7.38 13.31 4.34
N ARG A 80 -7.47 11.99 4.19
CA ARG A 80 -7.81 11.09 5.29
C ARG A 80 -6.67 11.00 6.32
N ALA A 81 -5.41 10.96 5.87
CA ALA A 81 -4.26 11.01 6.76
C ALA A 81 -4.22 12.32 7.55
N MET A 82 -4.42 13.46 6.90
CA MET A 82 -4.49 14.75 7.58
C MET A 82 -5.58 14.80 8.64
N LYS A 83 -6.78 14.29 8.33
CA LYS A 83 -7.89 14.22 9.30
C LYS A 83 -7.59 13.26 10.46
N LEU A 84 -6.99 12.10 10.18
CA LEU A 84 -6.70 11.09 11.18
C LEU A 84 -5.66 11.57 12.21
N PHE A 85 -4.64 12.28 11.74
CA PHE A 85 -3.53 12.74 12.56
C PHE A 85 -3.64 14.21 12.99
N ASP A 86 -4.75 14.87 12.66
CA ASP A 86 -4.99 16.30 12.93
C ASP A 86 -3.81 17.18 12.51
N CYS A 87 -3.36 17.00 11.27
CA CYS A 87 -2.23 17.73 10.71
C CYS A 87 -2.61 18.48 9.42
N THR A 88 -1.82 19.49 9.08
CA THR A 88 -2.08 20.37 7.93
C THR A 88 -1.48 19.87 6.62
N TYR A 89 -0.63 18.84 6.67
CA TYR A 89 0.03 18.27 5.51
C TYR A 89 0.30 16.79 5.70
N ALA A 90 0.16 16.02 4.63
CA ALA A 90 0.53 14.61 4.58
C ALA A 90 1.16 14.26 3.24
N ASN A 91 2.16 13.40 3.27
CA ASN A 91 2.73 12.74 2.09
C ASN A 91 2.51 11.24 2.24
N VAL A 92 1.83 10.63 1.29
CA VAL A 92 1.46 9.21 1.30
C VAL A 92 2.26 8.38 0.29
N GLN A 93 3.29 8.95 -0.33
CA GLN A 93 4.09 8.28 -1.35
C GLN A 93 5.23 7.37 -0.84
N PRO A 94 5.77 7.50 0.40
CA PRO A 94 6.80 6.58 0.85
C PRO A 94 6.36 5.13 0.72
N HIS A 95 7.21 4.27 0.13
CA HIS A 95 6.88 2.87 -0.12
C HIS A 95 6.96 2.00 1.14
N SER A 96 7.59 2.51 2.20
CA SER A 96 7.74 1.80 3.46
C SER A 96 7.98 2.76 4.63
N GLY A 97 7.80 2.29 5.86
CA GLY A 97 8.17 3.03 7.07
C GLY A 97 9.65 3.41 7.09
N ALA A 98 10.53 2.58 6.54
CA ALA A 98 11.95 2.89 6.42
C ALA A 98 12.19 4.13 5.54
N GLN A 99 11.51 4.25 4.41
CA GLN A 99 11.62 5.44 3.54
C GLN A 99 11.01 6.67 4.19
N ALA A 100 9.89 6.55 4.89
CA ALA A 100 9.28 7.65 5.63
C ALA A 100 10.24 8.18 6.72
N ASN A 101 10.83 7.29 7.52
CA ASN A 101 11.82 7.65 8.52
C ASN A 101 13.07 8.29 7.91
N MET A 102 13.57 7.72 6.81
CA MET A 102 14.74 8.27 6.09
C MET A 102 14.47 9.70 5.61
N THR A 103 13.28 9.97 5.09
CA THR A 103 12.86 11.32 4.66
C THR A 103 12.92 12.30 5.83
N VAL A 104 12.44 11.90 7.01
CA VAL A 104 12.51 12.73 8.23
C VAL A 104 13.96 12.95 8.65
N PHE A 105 14.79 11.92 8.61
CA PHE A 105 16.21 12.05 8.97
C PHE A 105 16.92 13.03 8.05
N PHE A 106 16.73 12.92 6.73
CA PHE A 106 17.34 13.87 5.78
C PHE A 106 16.82 15.30 5.92
N ALA A 107 15.58 15.46 6.37
CA ALA A 107 15.00 16.79 6.55
C ALA A 107 15.49 17.49 7.84
N LEU A 108 15.73 16.73 8.91
CA LEU A 108 15.93 17.28 10.25
C LEU A 108 17.33 17.09 10.82
N LEU A 109 18.09 16.10 10.37
CA LEU A 109 19.41 15.80 10.89
C LEU A 109 20.50 16.36 9.99
N GLN A 110 21.59 16.77 10.61
CA GLN A 110 22.83 17.13 9.92
C GLN A 110 23.76 15.91 9.91
N PRO A 111 24.56 15.70 8.88
CA PRO A 111 25.56 14.63 8.83
C PRO A 111 26.60 14.76 9.95
#